data_f1b79745ee0ffff4872a5da1fbbcc782
#
_entry.id   f1b79745ee0ffff4872a5da1fbbcc782
#
_cell.length_a   1.000
_cell.length_b   1.000
_cell.length_c   1.000
_cell.angle_alpha   90.00
_cell.angle_beta   90.00
_cell.angle_gamma   90.00
#
_symmetry.space_group_name_H-M   'P 1'
#
loop_
_entity.id
_entity.type
_entity.pdbx_description
1 polymer ?
#
loop_
_entity_poly.entity_id
_entity_poly.type
_entity_poly.pdbx_seq_one_letter_code
_entity_poly.pdbx_strand_id
1 'polypeptide(L)'
;EDKELFARLDCIADAMEKSMAGDYSKNVEAFFNILGPELEQSEGMFNLGWWLWPIGRYVERHGNENWRLSLSFLKELTKRFTGEYAIRPLLREHPKEVMDELIKWTLDENVHVRRLASEGVRTRLPWSQKLLVALDEFERYTIILTNLKDDPEKFVQKSVGNNLNDLYKDAPEKADFIISQWKKSGQSKAQDWIVKHGRKNKK
;
A
#
# COMPACT_ATOMS: atom_id res chain seq x y z
N GLU A 1 24.68 11.91 -12.54
CA GLU A 1 24.49 12.62 -11.24
C GLU A 1 23.16 13.38 -11.18
N ASP A 2 22.55 13.77 -12.31
CA ASP A 2 21.35 14.63 -12.36
C ASP A 2 20.02 13.88 -12.60
N LYS A 3 19.92 12.60 -12.20
CA LYS A 3 18.69 11.82 -12.34
C LYS A 3 17.75 12.07 -11.16
N GLU A 4 16.46 12.21 -11.45
CA GLU A 4 15.41 12.20 -10.43
C GLU A 4 15.37 10.87 -9.67
N LEU A 5 14.75 10.86 -8.48
CA LEU A 5 14.76 9.73 -7.55
C LEU A 5 14.36 8.41 -8.21
N PHE A 6 13.22 8.37 -8.93
CA PHE A 6 12.76 7.14 -9.60
C PHE A 6 13.71 6.67 -10.70
N ALA A 7 14.31 7.58 -11.45
CA ALA A 7 15.30 7.22 -12.46
C ALA A 7 16.59 6.62 -11.84
N ARG A 8 16.94 7.01 -10.61
CA ARG A 8 18.04 6.38 -9.85
C ARG A 8 17.66 4.97 -9.40
N LEU A 9 16.45 4.80 -8.89
CA LEU A 9 15.91 3.49 -8.51
C LEU A 9 15.87 2.53 -9.71
N ASP A 10 15.43 3.03 -10.87
CA ASP A 10 15.41 2.26 -12.10
C ASP A 10 16.80 1.81 -12.53
N CYS A 11 17.83 2.67 -12.44
CA CYS A 11 19.20 2.28 -12.73
C CYS A 11 19.73 1.16 -11.81
N ILE A 12 19.35 1.20 -10.52
CA ILE A 12 19.76 0.15 -9.57
C ILE A 12 19.00 -1.14 -9.87
N ALA A 13 17.68 -1.07 -10.11
CA ALA A 13 16.87 -2.23 -10.49
C ALA A 13 17.39 -2.87 -11.78
N ASP A 14 17.73 -2.09 -12.82
CA ASP A 14 18.32 -2.56 -14.07
C ASP A 14 19.67 -3.28 -13.85
N ALA A 15 20.49 -2.77 -12.93
CA ALA A 15 21.75 -3.39 -12.56
C ALA A 15 21.54 -4.72 -11.82
N MET A 16 20.53 -4.76 -10.93
CA MET A 16 20.12 -5.98 -10.22
C MET A 16 19.66 -7.04 -11.24
N GLU A 17 18.75 -6.69 -12.14
CA GLU A 17 18.23 -7.60 -13.18
C GLU A 17 19.37 -8.23 -14.01
N LYS A 18 20.36 -7.42 -14.40
CA LYS A 18 21.52 -7.90 -15.18
C LYS A 18 22.47 -8.81 -14.40
N SER A 19 22.55 -8.64 -13.08
CA SER A 19 23.47 -9.41 -12.23
C SER A 19 22.84 -10.66 -11.63
N MET A 20 21.51 -10.78 -11.64
CA MET A 20 20.78 -11.89 -11.04
C MET A 20 20.60 -13.01 -12.06
N ALA A 21 21.11 -14.21 -11.73
CA ALA A 21 21.13 -15.36 -12.63
C ALA A 21 19.91 -16.31 -12.47
N GLY A 22 19.02 -16.04 -11.52
CA GLY A 22 17.84 -16.86 -11.22
C GLY A 22 16.59 -16.46 -11.99
N ASP A 23 15.59 -17.34 -12.00
CA ASP A 23 14.24 -16.94 -12.33
C ASP A 23 13.68 -15.99 -11.23
N TYR A 24 12.54 -15.36 -11.51
CA TYR A 24 11.92 -14.41 -10.60
C TYR A 24 11.75 -14.99 -9.18
N SER A 25 11.23 -16.21 -9.07
CA SER A 25 10.92 -16.83 -7.77
C SER A 25 12.17 -17.03 -6.92
N LYS A 26 13.27 -17.53 -7.51
CA LYS A 26 14.57 -17.69 -6.82
C LYS A 26 15.15 -16.35 -6.38
N ASN A 27 15.01 -15.33 -7.21
CA ASN A 27 15.48 -13.99 -6.88
C ASN A 27 14.70 -13.41 -5.69
N VAL A 28 13.38 -13.55 -5.68
CA VAL A 28 12.54 -13.09 -4.55
C VAL A 28 12.83 -13.88 -3.27
N GLU A 29 13.03 -15.21 -3.36
CA GLU A 29 13.45 -16.03 -2.21
C GLU A 29 14.78 -15.53 -1.62
N ALA A 30 15.74 -15.15 -2.48
CA ALA A 30 16.99 -14.55 -2.00
C ALA A 30 16.76 -13.20 -1.29
N PHE A 31 15.82 -12.39 -1.76
CA PHE A 31 15.49 -11.11 -1.12
C PHE A 31 14.93 -11.24 0.29
N PHE A 32 14.17 -12.30 0.59
CA PHE A 32 13.72 -12.54 1.98
C PHE A 32 14.90 -12.60 2.97
N ASN A 33 16.03 -13.17 2.56
CA ASN A 33 17.20 -13.35 3.42
C ASN A 33 17.95 -12.05 3.73
N ILE A 34 17.72 -10.99 2.97
CA ILE A 34 18.45 -9.72 3.11
C ILE A 34 17.58 -8.57 3.63
N LEU A 35 16.31 -8.81 3.98
CA LEU A 35 15.39 -7.75 4.44
C LEU A 35 15.84 -7.06 5.74
N GLY A 36 16.61 -7.74 6.57
CA GLY A 36 17.02 -7.21 7.88
C GLY A 36 15.87 -7.20 8.92
N PRO A 37 16.09 -6.56 10.08
CA PRO A 37 15.10 -6.50 11.16
C PRO A 37 13.88 -5.65 10.78
N GLU A 38 12.74 -5.95 11.42
CA GLU A 38 11.52 -5.14 11.30
C GLU A 38 11.70 -3.77 11.97
N LEU A 39 10.95 -2.77 11.49
CA LEU A 39 10.90 -1.46 12.13
C LEU A 39 10.15 -1.56 13.46
N GLU A 40 10.77 -1.03 14.53
CA GLU A 40 10.17 -1.01 15.87
C GLU A 40 9.04 0.04 15.99
N GLN A 41 9.04 1.05 15.11
CA GLN A 41 8.13 2.19 15.17
C GLN A 41 7.35 2.37 13.87
N SER A 42 6.17 2.96 13.95
CA SER A 42 5.33 3.28 12.80
C SER A 42 5.90 4.41 11.92
N GLU A 43 6.93 5.10 12.38
CA GLU A 43 7.58 6.21 11.66
C GLU A 43 8.98 5.82 11.18
N GLY A 44 9.54 6.60 10.27
CA GLY A 44 10.95 6.47 9.87
C GLY A 44 11.24 5.49 8.74
N MET A 45 10.25 4.81 8.18
CA MET A 45 10.49 3.81 7.12
C MET A 45 11.27 4.35 5.91
N PHE A 46 11.05 5.59 5.51
CA PHE A 46 11.79 6.21 4.41
C PHE A 46 13.23 6.59 4.79
N ASN A 47 13.53 6.73 6.06
CA ASN A 47 14.89 7.02 6.54
C ASN A 47 15.70 5.75 6.81
N LEU A 48 15.07 4.72 7.34
CA LEU A 48 15.74 3.49 7.77
C LEU A 48 15.71 2.40 6.70
N GLY A 49 14.62 2.29 5.93
CA GLY A 49 14.39 1.22 4.96
C GLY A 49 14.62 1.60 3.49
N TRP A 50 15.02 2.84 3.18
CA TRP A 50 15.12 3.34 1.79
C TRP A 50 15.99 2.48 0.87
N TRP A 51 16.99 1.81 1.39
CA TRP A 51 17.88 0.90 0.65
C TRP A 51 17.16 -0.33 0.09
N LEU A 52 15.98 -0.67 0.63
CA LEU A 52 15.11 -1.74 0.13
C LEU A 52 14.26 -1.31 -1.07
N TRP A 53 14.20 -0.02 -1.38
CA TRP A 53 13.37 0.49 -2.47
C TRP A 53 13.71 -0.10 -3.84
N PRO A 54 14.98 -0.28 -4.24
CA PRO A 54 15.31 -0.95 -5.49
C PRO A 54 14.78 -2.38 -5.58
N ILE A 55 14.74 -3.13 -4.46
CA ILE A 55 14.13 -4.46 -4.38
C ILE A 55 12.62 -4.37 -4.59
N GLY A 56 11.97 -3.42 -3.93
CA GLY A 56 10.55 -3.12 -4.17
C GLY A 56 10.30 -2.75 -5.65
N ARG A 57 11.22 -2.00 -6.27
CA ARG A 57 11.11 -1.63 -7.69
C ARG A 57 11.26 -2.84 -8.62
N TYR A 58 12.13 -3.79 -8.31
CA TYR A 58 12.25 -5.05 -9.01
C TYR A 58 10.93 -5.84 -8.94
N VAL A 59 10.34 -5.98 -7.74
CA VAL A 59 9.04 -6.65 -7.58
C VAL A 59 7.91 -5.90 -8.28
N GLU A 60 7.94 -4.56 -8.31
CA GLU A 60 6.97 -3.75 -9.07
C GLU A 60 6.97 -4.09 -10.56
N ARG A 61 8.15 -4.37 -11.14
CA ARG A 61 8.30 -4.70 -12.57
C ARG A 61 7.95 -6.13 -12.90
N HIS A 62 8.36 -7.08 -12.07
CA HIS A 62 8.32 -8.52 -12.35
C HIS A 62 7.31 -9.30 -11.51
N GLY A 63 6.66 -8.66 -10.53
CA GLY A 63 5.83 -9.34 -9.54
C GLY A 63 4.69 -10.19 -10.09
N ASN A 64 4.19 -9.88 -11.27
CA ASN A 64 3.14 -10.66 -11.92
C ASN A 64 3.61 -12.04 -12.42
N GLU A 65 4.91 -12.30 -12.54
CA GLU A 65 5.45 -13.62 -12.88
C GLU A 65 5.10 -14.68 -11.82
N ASN A 66 5.07 -14.26 -10.54
CA ASN A 66 4.56 -15.07 -9.43
C ASN A 66 3.91 -14.16 -8.39
N TRP A 67 2.70 -13.69 -8.67
CA TRP A 67 2.03 -12.68 -7.86
C TRP A 67 1.76 -13.13 -6.40
N ARG A 68 1.56 -14.43 -6.15
CA ARG A 68 1.36 -14.95 -4.78
C ARG A 68 2.64 -14.84 -3.95
N LEU A 69 3.76 -15.21 -4.52
CA LEU A 69 5.07 -15.04 -3.89
C LEU A 69 5.37 -13.55 -3.67
N SER A 70 5.05 -12.72 -4.67
CA SER A 70 5.20 -11.26 -4.59
C SER A 70 4.40 -10.66 -3.45
N LEU A 71 3.14 -11.06 -3.26
CA LEU A 71 2.34 -10.61 -2.12
C LEU A 71 2.95 -11.00 -0.79
N SER A 72 3.38 -12.26 -0.65
CA SER A 72 4.06 -12.74 0.57
C SER A 72 5.32 -11.93 0.85
N PHE A 73 6.11 -11.64 -0.19
CA PHE A 73 7.30 -10.82 -0.08
C PHE A 73 6.98 -9.37 0.29
N LEU A 74 5.99 -8.76 -0.35
CA LEU A 74 5.59 -7.38 -0.07
C LEU A 74 5.05 -7.21 1.36
N LYS A 75 4.40 -8.23 1.91
CA LYS A 75 4.01 -8.26 3.31
C LYS A 75 5.22 -8.18 4.24
N GLU A 76 6.28 -8.91 3.94
CA GLU A 76 7.52 -8.86 4.72
C GLU A 76 8.32 -7.58 4.47
N LEU A 77 8.40 -7.15 3.22
CA LEU A 77 9.07 -5.90 2.86
C LEU A 77 8.46 -4.71 3.60
N THR A 78 7.12 -4.63 3.66
CA THR A 78 6.45 -3.46 4.24
C THR A 78 6.73 -3.28 5.73
N LYS A 79 7.09 -4.34 6.44
CA LYS A 79 7.52 -4.26 7.85
C LYS A 79 8.86 -3.52 8.03
N ARG A 80 9.61 -3.27 6.97
CA ARG A 80 10.95 -2.63 6.96
C ARG A 80 11.01 -1.37 6.12
N PHE A 81 10.13 -1.28 5.11
CA PHE A 81 10.07 -0.13 4.20
C PHE A 81 8.62 0.12 3.78
N THR A 82 8.31 0.12 2.48
CA THR A 82 6.94 0.18 1.95
C THR A 82 6.80 -0.64 0.68
N GLY A 83 5.69 -1.37 0.58
CA GLY A 83 5.27 -2.08 -0.62
C GLY A 83 4.27 -1.31 -1.50
N GLU A 84 3.96 -0.04 -1.16
CA GLU A 84 2.83 0.71 -1.75
C GLU A 84 2.90 0.90 -3.26
N TYR A 85 4.10 0.97 -3.85
CA TYR A 85 4.28 1.06 -5.30
C TYR A 85 4.22 -0.34 -5.94
N ALA A 86 4.94 -1.30 -5.36
CA ALA A 86 5.11 -2.63 -5.92
C ALA A 86 3.82 -3.48 -5.92
N ILE A 87 2.87 -3.20 -5.02
CA ILE A 87 1.59 -3.91 -4.99
C ILE A 87 0.63 -3.47 -6.10
N ARG A 88 0.82 -2.30 -6.69
CA ARG A 88 -0.14 -1.71 -7.66
C ARG A 88 -0.23 -2.46 -8.99
N PRO A 89 0.86 -2.97 -9.60
CA PRO A 89 0.75 -3.87 -10.75
C PRO A 89 -0.04 -5.14 -10.44
N LEU A 90 0.13 -5.72 -9.26
CA LEU A 90 -0.62 -6.90 -8.82
C LEU A 90 -2.11 -6.59 -8.68
N LEU A 91 -2.45 -5.41 -8.14
CA LEU A 91 -3.84 -4.94 -8.04
C LEU A 91 -4.50 -4.70 -9.40
N ARG A 92 -3.73 -4.37 -10.45
CA ARG A 92 -4.26 -4.20 -11.81
C ARG A 92 -4.59 -5.54 -12.46
N GLU A 93 -3.70 -6.53 -12.31
CA GLU A 93 -3.82 -7.83 -12.97
C GLU A 93 -4.69 -8.82 -12.19
N HIS A 94 -4.69 -8.75 -10.85
CA HIS A 94 -5.36 -9.68 -9.94
C HIS A 94 -6.20 -8.91 -8.90
N PRO A 95 -7.14 -8.02 -9.32
CA PRO A 95 -7.78 -7.08 -8.40
C PRO A 95 -8.52 -7.75 -7.24
N LYS A 96 -9.27 -8.80 -7.51
CA LYS A 96 -10.09 -9.48 -6.49
C LYS A 96 -9.23 -10.22 -5.49
N GLU A 97 -8.33 -11.05 -5.99
CA GLU A 97 -7.47 -11.91 -5.16
C GLU A 97 -6.54 -11.07 -4.28
N VAL A 98 -5.95 -10.01 -4.85
CA VAL A 98 -5.07 -9.11 -4.10
C VAL A 98 -5.88 -8.33 -3.05
N MET A 99 -7.05 -7.80 -3.38
CA MET A 99 -7.89 -7.10 -2.40
C MET A 99 -8.43 -8.04 -1.31
N ASP A 100 -8.75 -9.28 -1.61
CA ASP A 100 -9.14 -10.28 -0.61
C ASP A 100 -7.99 -10.56 0.37
N GLU A 101 -6.74 -10.54 -0.11
CA GLU A 101 -5.57 -10.65 0.78
C GLU A 101 -5.35 -9.36 1.59
N LEU A 102 -5.52 -8.18 0.99
CA LEU A 102 -5.44 -6.91 1.71
C LEU A 102 -6.50 -6.78 2.80
N ILE A 103 -7.70 -7.34 2.61
CA ILE A 103 -8.73 -7.41 3.65
C ILE A 103 -8.19 -8.18 4.87
N LYS A 104 -7.49 -9.30 4.68
CA LYS A 104 -6.85 -10.05 5.79
C LYS A 104 -5.76 -9.22 6.46
N TRP A 105 -4.97 -8.47 5.67
CA TRP A 105 -3.90 -7.62 6.18
C TRP A 105 -4.41 -6.46 7.03
N THR A 106 -5.67 -6.05 6.90
CA THR A 106 -6.26 -5.05 7.80
C THR A 106 -6.31 -5.51 9.27
N LEU A 107 -6.21 -6.81 9.52
CA LEU A 107 -6.26 -7.42 10.85
C LEU A 107 -4.87 -7.86 11.34
N ASP A 108 -3.81 -7.54 10.62
CA ASP A 108 -2.44 -7.93 10.96
C ASP A 108 -1.96 -7.20 12.24
N GLU A 109 -1.15 -7.87 13.05
CA GLU A 109 -0.56 -7.27 14.25
C GLU A 109 0.40 -6.13 13.90
N ASN A 110 1.12 -6.24 12.77
CA ASN A 110 2.10 -5.26 12.34
C ASN A 110 1.42 -4.04 11.70
N VAL A 111 1.70 -2.85 12.24
CA VAL A 111 1.11 -1.57 11.80
C VAL A 111 1.41 -1.23 10.35
N HIS A 112 2.60 -1.61 9.84
CA HIS A 112 3.00 -1.33 8.46
C HIS A 112 2.20 -2.19 7.47
N VAL A 113 1.89 -3.44 7.84
CA VAL A 113 1.04 -4.33 7.05
C VAL A 113 -0.38 -3.77 6.98
N ARG A 114 -0.98 -3.38 8.12
CA ARG A 114 -2.29 -2.74 8.13
C ARG A 114 -2.32 -1.45 7.31
N ARG A 115 -1.28 -0.63 7.43
CA ARG A 115 -1.18 0.60 6.62
C ARG A 115 -1.08 0.29 5.13
N LEU A 116 -0.26 -0.70 4.72
CA LEU A 116 -0.13 -1.08 3.31
C LEU A 116 -1.47 -1.52 2.72
N ALA A 117 -2.32 -2.22 3.50
CA ALA A 117 -3.65 -2.63 3.05
C ALA A 117 -4.50 -1.44 2.55
N SER A 118 -4.40 -0.29 3.19
CA SER A 118 -5.10 0.93 2.75
C SER A 118 -4.29 1.79 1.79
N GLU A 119 -2.97 1.91 1.96
CA GLU A 119 -2.16 2.81 1.11
C GLU A 119 -2.00 2.27 -0.31
N GLY A 120 -1.88 0.94 -0.47
CA GLY A 120 -1.73 0.29 -1.78
C GLY A 120 -2.93 0.50 -2.71
N VAL A 121 -4.15 0.59 -2.14
CA VAL A 121 -5.40 0.74 -2.89
C VAL A 121 -5.79 2.20 -3.18
N ARG A 122 -5.00 3.19 -2.77
CA ARG A 122 -5.31 4.60 -3.02
C ARG A 122 -5.45 4.88 -4.51
N THR A 123 -6.51 5.60 -4.89
CA THR A 123 -6.71 5.98 -6.30
C THR A 123 -5.62 6.96 -6.77
N ARG A 124 -5.12 7.82 -5.88
CA ARG A 124 -4.14 8.89 -6.16
C ARG A 124 -2.93 8.81 -5.24
N LEU A 125 -2.19 7.70 -5.30
CA LEU A 125 -0.92 7.61 -4.60
C LEU A 125 0.08 8.61 -5.19
N PRO A 126 0.76 9.46 -4.38
CA PRO A 126 1.79 10.36 -4.86
C PRO A 126 2.86 9.63 -5.67
N TRP A 127 3.35 10.25 -6.74
CA TRP A 127 4.37 9.73 -7.67
C TRP A 127 4.01 8.43 -8.38
N SER A 128 2.76 7.98 -8.30
CA SER A 128 2.28 6.78 -8.99
C SER A 128 1.15 7.11 -9.96
N GLN A 129 0.98 6.28 -10.96
CA GLN A 129 -0.16 6.37 -11.86
C GLN A 129 -1.47 6.14 -11.08
N LYS A 130 -2.54 6.80 -11.53
CA LYS A 130 -3.88 6.60 -10.97
C LYS A 130 -4.29 5.13 -11.02
N LEU A 131 -4.90 4.64 -9.95
CA LEU A 131 -5.37 3.25 -9.83
C LEU A 131 -6.89 3.27 -9.58
N LEU A 132 -7.67 2.73 -10.51
CA LEU A 132 -9.13 2.77 -10.42
C LEU A 132 -9.73 1.52 -9.75
N VAL A 133 -8.92 0.52 -9.43
CA VAL A 133 -9.37 -0.74 -8.82
C VAL A 133 -10.24 -0.53 -7.56
N ALA A 134 -9.97 0.52 -6.79
CA ALA A 134 -10.79 0.89 -5.65
C ALA A 134 -12.23 1.31 -6.03
N LEU A 135 -12.44 1.81 -7.25
CA LEU A 135 -13.76 2.18 -7.76
C LEU A 135 -14.46 0.98 -8.40
N ASP A 136 -13.71 0.09 -9.05
CA ASP A 136 -14.21 -1.10 -9.73
C ASP A 136 -14.58 -2.20 -8.71
N GLU A 137 -13.74 -2.43 -7.71
CA GLU A 137 -13.95 -3.37 -6.61
C GLU A 137 -14.40 -2.66 -5.31
N PHE A 138 -15.39 -1.77 -5.44
CA PHE A 138 -15.78 -0.84 -4.38
C PHE A 138 -16.25 -1.51 -3.10
N GLU A 139 -16.86 -2.68 -3.16
CA GLU A 139 -17.28 -3.44 -1.97
C GLU A 139 -16.05 -3.85 -1.14
N ARG A 140 -15.04 -4.47 -1.76
CA ARG A 140 -13.78 -4.87 -1.11
C ARG A 140 -13.02 -3.67 -0.56
N TYR A 141 -12.97 -2.59 -1.33
CA TYR A 141 -12.37 -1.34 -0.89
C TYR A 141 -13.06 -0.78 0.36
N THR A 142 -14.39 -0.81 0.40
CA THR A 142 -15.18 -0.36 1.55
C THR A 142 -14.89 -1.22 2.79
N ILE A 143 -14.73 -2.54 2.63
CA ILE A 143 -14.35 -3.44 3.73
C ILE A 143 -12.97 -3.07 4.28
N ILE A 144 -11.97 -2.87 3.42
CA ILE A 144 -10.61 -2.47 3.84
C ILE A 144 -10.66 -1.21 4.70
N LEU A 145 -11.31 -0.14 4.22
CA LEU A 145 -11.36 1.11 4.96
C LEU A 145 -12.20 1.00 6.24
N THR A 146 -13.25 0.18 6.23
CA THR A 146 -14.12 -0.03 7.40
C THR A 146 -13.42 -0.82 8.50
N ASN A 147 -12.62 -1.82 8.16
CA ASN A 147 -11.82 -2.56 9.14
C ASN A 147 -10.81 -1.64 9.85
N LEU A 148 -10.28 -0.64 9.15
CA LEU A 148 -9.25 0.27 9.65
C LEU A 148 -9.79 1.60 10.21
N LYS A 149 -11.10 1.82 10.20
CA LYS A 149 -11.71 3.10 10.63
C LYS A 149 -11.46 3.46 12.10
N ASP A 150 -11.19 2.45 12.93
CA ASP A 150 -10.95 2.58 14.36
C ASP A 150 -9.51 2.16 14.76
N ASP A 151 -8.60 2.05 13.78
CA ASP A 151 -7.21 1.67 14.06
C ASP A 151 -6.57 2.62 15.09
N PRO A 152 -5.89 2.09 16.11
CA PRO A 152 -5.27 2.93 17.14
C PRO A 152 -4.13 3.80 16.60
N GLU A 153 -3.47 3.36 15.50
CA GLU A 153 -2.27 3.99 14.98
C GLU A 153 -2.57 5.16 14.05
N LYS A 154 -2.04 6.33 14.37
CA LYS A 154 -2.19 7.54 13.52
C LYS A 154 -1.66 7.35 12.11
N PHE A 155 -0.65 6.53 11.95
CA PHE A 155 -0.06 6.19 10.66
C PHE A 155 -1.06 5.49 9.73
N VAL A 156 -1.85 4.56 10.26
CA VAL A 156 -2.95 3.89 9.55
C VAL A 156 -4.12 4.84 9.34
N GLN A 157 -4.56 5.56 10.38
CA GLN A 157 -5.65 6.55 10.28
C GLN A 157 -5.38 7.57 9.16
N LYS A 158 -4.12 8.04 9.03
CA LYS A 158 -3.72 8.97 7.96
C LYS A 158 -3.88 8.37 6.58
N SER A 159 -3.50 7.10 6.40
CA SER A 159 -3.68 6.39 5.13
C SER A 159 -5.16 6.25 4.77
N VAL A 160 -6.02 5.86 5.72
CA VAL A 160 -7.48 5.78 5.52
C VAL A 160 -8.06 7.17 5.16
N GLY A 161 -7.65 8.21 5.88
CA GLY A 161 -8.06 9.58 5.57
C GLY A 161 -7.61 10.07 4.20
N ASN A 162 -6.40 9.68 3.75
CA ASN A 162 -5.92 9.95 2.39
C ASN A 162 -6.78 9.26 1.33
N ASN A 163 -7.22 8.02 1.57
CA ASN A 163 -8.17 7.33 0.69
C ASN A 163 -9.48 8.09 0.55
N LEU A 164 -10.08 8.55 1.65
CA LEU A 164 -11.28 9.38 1.58
C LEU A 164 -11.03 10.69 0.83
N ASN A 165 -9.88 11.33 1.03
CA ASN A 165 -9.50 12.54 0.32
C ASN A 165 -9.35 12.32 -1.21
N ASP A 166 -8.78 11.18 -1.58
CA ASP A 166 -8.66 10.79 -2.98
C ASP A 166 -10.04 10.50 -3.60
N LEU A 167 -10.94 9.80 -2.86
CA LEU A 167 -12.32 9.58 -3.28
C LEU A 167 -13.09 10.89 -3.48
N TYR A 168 -12.94 11.89 -2.59
CA TYR A 168 -13.60 13.18 -2.78
C TYR A 168 -13.22 13.89 -4.09
N LYS A 169 -12.07 13.53 -4.68
CA LYS A 169 -11.64 14.06 -5.98
C LYS A 169 -12.16 13.23 -7.16
N ASP A 170 -12.38 11.92 -6.96
CA ASP A 170 -12.68 10.98 -8.04
C ASP A 170 -14.14 10.51 -8.06
N ALA A 171 -14.76 10.34 -6.89
CA ALA A 171 -16.10 9.79 -6.68
C ALA A 171 -16.64 10.23 -5.30
N PRO A 172 -17.01 11.52 -5.11
CA PRO A 172 -17.39 12.06 -3.79
C PRO A 172 -18.58 11.35 -3.15
N GLU A 173 -19.53 10.86 -3.96
CA GLU A 173 -20.68 10.07 -3.49
C GLU A 173 -20.26 8.75 -2.83
N LYS A 174 -19.18 8.12 -3.32
CA LYS A 174 -18.61 6.90 -2.72
C LYS A 174 -17.96 7.20 -1.37
N ALA A 175 -17.29 8.34 -1.22
CA ALA A 175 -16.74 8.78 0.06
C ALA A 175 -17.85 9.03 1.09
N ASP A 176 -18.89 9.76 0.70
CA ASP A 176 -20.04 10.04 1.58
C ASP A 176 -20.81 8.74 1.92
N PHE A 177 -20.90 7.79 0.99
CA PHE A 177 -21.48 6.46 1.26
C PHE A 177 -20.72 5.74 2.38
N ILE A 178 -19.38 5.60 2.27
CA ILE A 178 -18.56 4.93 3.28
C ILE A 178 -18.75 5.59 4.66
N ILE A 179 -18.66 6.93 4.73
CA ILE A 179 -18.82 7.68 5.97
C ILE A 179 -20.22 7.48 6.57
N SER A 180 -21.25 7.41 5.72
CA SER A 180 -22.64 7.17 6.18
C SER A 180 -22.80 5.79 6.82
N GLN A 181 -22.13 4.75 6.28
CA GLN A 181 -22.13 3.41 6.87
C GLN A 181 -21.42 3.40 8.23
N TRP A 182 -20.26 4.09 8.33
CA TRP A 182 -19.54 4.17 9.60
C TRP A 182 -20.36 4.80 10.71
N LYS A 183 -21.09 5.88 10.42
CA LYS A 183 -21.96 6.55 11.40
C LYS A 183 -23.05 5.64 11.98
N LYS A 184 -23.55 4.67 11.21
CA LYS A 184 -24.56 3.70 11.68
C LYS A 184 -24.00 2.70 12.70
N SER A 185 -22.69 2.42 12.67
CA SER A 185 -22.02 1.46 13.55
C SER A 185 -21.45 2.08 14.84
N GLY A 186 -21.72 3.36 15.07
CA GLY A 186 -21.15 4.12 16.18
C GLY A 186 -20.04 5.05 15.72
N GLN A 187 -19.72 6.05 16.54
CA GLN A 187 -18.73 7.09 16.25
C GLN A 187 -17.56 6.99 17.23
N SER A 188 -16.34 7.05 16.71
CA SER A 188 -15.11 7.05 17.51
C SER A 188 -14.26 8.28 17.23
N LYS A 189 -13.33 8.60 18.14
CA LYS A 189 -12.35 9.67 17.94
C LYS A 189 -11.46 9.43 16.72
N ALA A 190 -11.16 8.17 16.42
CA ALA A 190 -10.38 7.80 15.24
C ALA A 190 -11.15 8.12 13.96
N GLN A 191 -12.41 7.72 13.86
CA GLN A 191 -13.28 8.03 12.72
C GLN A 191 -13.44 9.55 12.52
N ASP A 192 -13.67 10.31 13.58
CA ASP A 192 -13.78 11.78 13.50
C ASP A 192 -12.52 12.40 12.90
N TRP A 193 -11.36 11.94 13.36
CA TRP A 193 -10.10 12.43 12.84
C TRP A 193 -9.89 12.03 11.36
N ILE A 194 -10.17 10.76 11.00
CA ILE A 194 -10.06 10.24 9.63
C ILE A 194 -10.97 11.04 8.68
N VAL A 195 -12.23 11.24 9.06
CA VAL A 195 -13.21 11.99 8.25
C VAL A 195 -12.78 13.45 8.09
N LYS A 196 -12.33 14.09 9.17
CA LYS A 196 -11.81 15.47 9.13
C LYS A 196 -10.60 15.56 8.18
N HIS A 197 -9.68 14.59 8.27
CA HIS A 197 -8.50 14.54 7.39
C HIS A 197 -8.90 14.32 5.92
N GLY A 198 -9.82 13.40 5.65
CA GLY A 198 -10.32 13.10 4.31
C GLY A 198 -11.03 14.28 3.64
N ARG A 199 -11.70 15.12 4.40
CA ARG A 199 -12.45 16.27 3.90
C ARG A 199 -11.64 17.53 3.65
N LYS A 200 -10.32 17.54 3.85
CA LYS A 200 -9.48 18.74 3.68
C LYS A 200 -9.62 19.43 2.32
N ASN A 201 -9.94 18.67 1.28
CA ASN A 201 -10.12 19.17 -0.08
C ASN A 201 -11.55 18.98 -0.61
N LYS A 202 -12.54 18.73 0.26
CA LYS A 202 -13.96 18.73 -0.13
C LYS A 202 -14.33 20.16 -0.47
N LYS A 203 -14.64 20.43 -1.76
CA LYS A 203 -15.22 21.68 -2.24
C LYS A 203 -16.71 21.72 -1.92
#